data_9fa0b53beb52323c9a7eac61f4e4ec1b
#
_entry.id   9fa0b53beb52323c9a7eac61f4e4ec1b
#
_cell.length_a   1.000
_cell.length_b   1.000
_cell.length_c   1.000
_cell.angle_alpha   90.00
_cell.angle_beta   90.00
_cell.angle_gamma   90.00
#
_symmetry.space_group_name_H-M   'P 1'
#
loop_
_entity.id
_entity.type
_entity.pdbx_description
1 polymer ?
#
loop_
_entity_poly.entity_id
_entity_poly.type
_entity_poly.pdbx_seq_one_letter_code
_entity_poly.pdbx_strand_id
1 'polypeptide(L)' 'DFVGDCWVEVTGPSGQRLMYDLGRAGQSRALPGPGPWRVFLGAADAARLRVAGRPVAVPPANRSGPTARLVVAPDGSVQ' A
#
# COMPACT_ATOMS: atom_id res chain seq x y z
N ASP A 1 6.85 -4.51 -0.07
CA ASP A 1 8.12 -4.70 -0.81
C ASP A 1 8.18 -3.77 -2.01
N PHE A 2 9.32 -3.22 -2.28
CA PHE A 2 9.51 -2.30 -3.39
C PHE A 2 10.47 -2.89 -4.42
N VAL A 3 10.02 -2.94 -5.66
CA VAL A 3 10.86 -3.35 -6.80
C VAL A 3 11.41 -2.13 -7.54
N GLY A 4 10.92 -0.95 -7.18
CA GLY A 4 11.39 0.35 -7.65
C GLY A 4 11.04 1.40 -6.61
N ASP A 5 11.47 2.65 -6.82
CA ASP A 5 11.15 3.73 -5.90
C ASP A 5 9.67 4.10 -6.02
N CYS A 6 9.00 4.26 -4.87
CA CYS A 6 7.57 4.56 -4.82
C CYS A 6 7.26 5.43 -3.61
N TRP A 7 6.61 6.57 -3.82
CA TRP A 7 6.04 7.35 -2.74
C TRP A 7 4.84 6.61 -2.16
N VAL A 8 4.77 6.49 -0.84
CA VAL A 8 3.72 5.73 -0.16
C VAL A 8 3.13 6.56 0.96
N GLU A 9 1.79 6.61 0.98
CA GLU A 9 1.03 7.18 2.09
C GLU A 9 0.08 6.11 2.61
N VAL A 10 0.19 5.78 3.88
CA VAL A 10 -0.69 4.81 4.54
C VAL A 10 -1.29 5.43 5.77
N THR A 11 -2.61 5.33 5.87
CA THR A 11 -3.39 5.84 6.98
C THR A 11 -4.15 4.69 7.62
N GLY A 12 -4.13 4.62 8.94
CA GLY A 12 -4.86 3.60 9.68
C GLY A 12 -6.34 3.93 9.86
N PRO A 13 -7.10 3.04 10.52
CA PRO A 13 -8.56 3.18 10.63
C PRO A 13 -9.02 4.40 11.42
N SER A 14 -8.22 4.93 12.32
CA SER A 14 -8.55 6.14 13.07
C SER A 14 -7.88 7.39 12.50
N GLY A 15 -7.39 7.33 11.26
CA GLY A 15 -6.80 8.48 10.58
C GLY A 15 -5.33 8.71 10.92
N GLN A 16 -4.70 7.84 11.73
CA GLN A 16 -3.30 7.97 12.07
C GLN A 16 -2.39 7.69 10.86
N ARG A 17 -1.35 8.48 10.73
CA ARG A 17 -0.35 8.26 9.68
C ARG A 17 0.56 7.11 10.07
N LEU A 18 0.57 6.07 9.24
CA LEU A 18 1.42 4.91 9.45
C LEU A 18 2.69 4.96 8.60
N MET A 19 2.59 5.51 7.39
CA MET A 19 3.72 5.72 6.50
C MET A 19 3.44 6.90 5.58
N TYR A 20 4.38 7.85 5.52
CA TYR A 20 4.37 8.96 4.57
C TYR A 20 5.81 9.16 4.14
N ASP A 21 6.30 8.33 3.21
CA ASP A 21 7.71 8.28 2.89
C ASP A 21 7.93 7.68 1.51
N LEU A 22 9.15 7.80 1.02
CA LEU A 22 9.59 7.18 -0.22
C LEU A 22 10.12 5.78 0.08
N GLY A 23 9.43 4.76 -0.47
CA GLY A 23 9.94 3.41 -0.47
C GLY A 23 10.95 3.24 -1.60
N ARG A 24 12.11 2.68 -1.29
CA ARG A 24 13.18 2.51 -2.27
C ARG A 24 13.27 1.08 -2.74
N ALA A 25 13.70 0.90 -3.99
CA ALA A 25 13.90 -0.44 -4.56
C ALA A 25 14.72 -1.33 -3.63
N GLY A 26 14.24 -2.54 -3.42
CA GLY A 26 14.88 -3.52 -2.54
C GLY A 26 14.50 -3.42 -1.07
N GLN A 27 13.77 -2.37 -0.66
CA GLN A 27 13.31 -2.23 0.72
C GLN A 27 12.01 -2.99 0.95
N SER A 28 11.80 -3.40 2.20
CA SER A 28 10.52 -3.92 2.69
C SER A 28 10.13 -3.11 3.92
N ARG A 29 8.87 -2.75 4.01
CA ARG A 29 8.31 -2.02 5.14
C ARG A 29 7.15 -2.81 5.73
N ALA A 30 7.19 -3.03 7.03
CA ALA A 30 6.06 -3.58 7.78
C ALA A 30 5.27 -2.44 8.39
N LEU A 31 3.95 -2.51 8.28
CA LEU A 31 3.06 -1.50 8.83
C LEU A 31 2.35 -2.06 10.06
N PRO A 32 2.19 -1.24 11.11
CA PRO A 32 1.46 -1.70 12.27
C PRO A 32 -0.01 -1.91 11.93
N GLY A 33 -0.57 -2.98 12.44
CA GLY A 33 -2.02 -3.23 12.38
C GLY A 33 -2.72 -2.58 13.54
N PRO A 34 -4.06 -2.71 13.65
CA PRO A 34 -4.91 -3.40 12.71
C PRO A 34 -5.34 -2.52 11.54
N GLY A 35 -5.80 -3.18 10.46
CA GLY A 35 -6.48 -2.48 9.38
C GLY A 35 -7.92 -2.12 9.75
N PRO A 36 -8.70 -1.57 8.80
CA PRO A 36 -8.28 -1.37 7.40
C PRO A 36 -7.26 -0.25 7.23
N TRP A 37 -6.50 -0.34 6.15
CA TRP A 37 -5.49 0.66 5.81
C TRP A 37 -5.89 1.39 4.53
N ARG A 38 -5.77 2.72 4.55
CA ARG A 38 -5.90 3.53 3.34
C ARG A 38 -4.51 3.72 2.75
N VAL A 39 -4.34 3.32 1.51
CA VAL A 39 -3.04 3.30 0.85
C VAL A 39 -3.07 4.17 -0.40
N PHE A 40 -2.08 5.05 -0.52
CA PHE A 40 -1.77 5.75 -1.76
C PHE A 40 -0.39 5.35 -2.23
N LEU A 41 -0.27 4.95 -3.48
CA LEU A 41 0.98 4.58 -4.13
C LEU A 41 1.25 5.52 -5.29
N GLY A 42 2.38 6.22 -5.25
CA GLY A 42 2.77 7.14 -6.32
C GLY A 42 3.28 6.43 -7.57
N ALA A 43 3.76 5.19 -7.42
CA ALA A 43 4.21 4.35 -8.52
C ALA A 43 3.77 2.91 -8.22
N ALA A 44 2.51 2.60 -8.54
CA ALA A 44 1.88 1.35 -8.11
C ALA A 44 2.60 0.12 -8.62
N ASP A 45 3.22 0.18 -9.79
CA ASP A 45 3.95 -0.96 -10.35
C ASP A 45 5.27 -1.24 -9.62
N ALA A 46 5.76 -0.28 -8.85
CA ALA A 46 7.00 -0.42 -8.10
C ALA A 46 6.81 -0.99 -6.69
N ALA A 47 5.56 -1.19 -6.27
CA ALA A 47 5.24 -1.67 -4.93
C ALA A 47 4.50 -3.00 -4.97
N ARG A 48 4.82 -3.86 -4.00
CA ARG A 48 4.10 -5.11 -3.77
C ARG A 48 3.54 -5.09 -2.37
N LEU A 49 2.22 -5.28 -2.27
CA LEU A 49 1.52 -5.29 -0.99
C LEU A 49 1.28 -6.72 -0.53
N ARG A 50 1.40 -6.94 0.78
CA ARG A 50 1.06 -8.22 1.40
C ARG A 50 0.31 -7.99 2.70
N VAL A 51 -0.65 -8.87 2.96
CA VAL A 51 -1.35 -8.93 4.26
C VAL A 51 -1.22 -10.35 4.77
N ALA A 52 -0.66 -10.51 5.96
CA ALA A 52 -0.41 -11.83 6.57
C ALA A 52 0.38 -12.75 5.63
N GLY A 53 1.35 -12.20 4.89
CA GLY A 53 2.16 -12.93 3.93
C GLY A 53 1.51 -13.20 2.59
N ARG A 54 0.25 -12.79 2.39
CA ARG A 54 -0.48 -13.03 1.15
C ARG A 54 -0.41 -11.81 0.24
N PRO A 55 -0.10 -11.97 -1.05
CA PRO A 55 -0.08 -10.86 -1.98
C PRO A 55 -1.46 -10.20 -2.11
N VAL A 56 -1.45 -8.87 -2.21
CA VAL A 56 -2.65 -8.08 -2.45
C VAL A 56 -2.48 -7.39 -3.80
N ALA A 57 -3.37 -7.71 -4.75
CA ALA A 57 -3.35 -7.07 -6.06
C ALA A 57 -4.03 -5.71 -6.00
N VAL A 58 -3.53 -4.77 -6.79
CA VAL A 58 -4.17 -3.46 -6.97
C VAL A 58 -5.11 -3.55 -8.17
N PRO A 59 -6.45 -3.47 -7.96
CA PRO A 59 -7.39 -3.55 -9.08
C PRO A 59 -7.22 -2.38 -10.04
N PRO A 60 -7.45 -2.57 -11.33
CA PRO A 60 -7.38 -1.47 -12.29
C PRO A 60 -8.29 -0.29 -11.97
N ALA A 61 -9.45 -0.55 -11.37
CA ALA A 61 -10.38 0.50 -10.97
C ALA A 61 -9.80 1.45 -9.90
N ASN A 62 -8.77 1.02 -9.16
CA ASN A 62 -8.11 1.81 -8.14
C ASN A 62 -6.90 2.57 -8.67
N ARG A 63 -6.60 2.41 -9.95
CA ARG A 63 -5.45 3.06 -10.58
C ARG A 63 -5.85 4.30 -11.38
N SER A 64 -4.97 5.30 -11.35
CA SER A 64 -5.06 6.48 -12.20
C SER A 64 -3.66 6.77 -12.73
N GLY A 65 -3.37 6.37 -13.97
CA GLY A 65 -2.01 6.43 -14.50
C GLY A 65 -1.05 5.59 -13.66
N PRO A 66 0.09 6.15 -13.23
CA PRO A 66 1.05 5.43 -12.41
C PRO A 66 0.62 5.30 -10.94
N THR A 67 -0.41 6.05 -10.50
CA THR A 67 -0.80 6.09 -9.09
C THR A 67 -1.91 5.10 -8.79
N ALA A 68 -2.07 4.77 -7.50
CA ALA A 68 -3.17 3.94 -7.02
C ALA A 68 -3.63 4.43 -5.66
N ARG A 69 -4.95 4.34 -5.43
CA ARG A 69 -5.57 4.58 -4.12
C ARG A 69 -6.47 3.41 -3.80
N LEU A 70 -6.27 2.83 -2.64
CA LEU A 70 -7.06 1.66 -2.24
C LEU A 70 -7.25 1.63 -0.73
N VAL A 71 -8.29 0.92 -0.31
CA VAL A 71 -8.49 0.55 1.08
C VAL A 71 -8.28 -0.95 1.19
N VAL A 72 -7.35 -1.35 2.05
CA VAL A 72 -7.00 -2.76 2.26
C VAL A 72 -7.57 -3.20 3.58
N ALA A 73 -8.45 -4.19 3.54
CA ALA A 73 -9.04 -4.77 4.75
C ALA A 73 -8.06 -5.73 5.43
N PRO A 74 -8.27 -6.03 6.72
CA PRO A 74 -7.38 -6.96 7.44
C PRO A 74 -7.27 -8.35 6.84
N ASP A 75 -8.26 -8.78 6.06
CA ASP A 75 -8.24 -10.07 5.36
C ASP A 75 -7.55 -10.01 4.00
N GLY A 76 -7.07 -8.83 3.60
CA GLY A 76 -6.41 -8.63 2.32
C GLY A 76 -7.34 -8.21 1.17
N SER A 77 -8.64 -8.11 1.41
CA SER A 77 -9.56 -7.63 0.37
C SER A 77 -9.36 -6.13 0.12
N VAL A 78 -9.64 -5.70 -1.11
CA VAL A 78 -9.40 -4.32 -1.56
C VAL A 78 -10.71 -3.68 -1.97
N GLN A 79 -10.86 -2.43 -1.57
CA GLN A 79 -11.98 -1.59 -1.96
C GLN A 79 -11.52 -0.35 -2.71
#